data_91af3f8061c3cb06e3989c9701edca86
#
_entry.id   91af3f8061c3cb06e3989c9701edca86
#
_cell.length_a   1.000
_cell.length_b   1.000
_cell.length_c   1.000
_cell.angle_alpha   90.00
_cell.angle_beta   90.00
_cell.angle_gamma   90.00
#
_symmetry.space_group_name_H-M   'P 1'
#
loop_
_entity.id
_entity.type
_entity.pdbx_description
1 polymer ?
#
loop_
_entity_poly.entity_id
_entity_poly.type
_entity_poly.pdbx_seq_one_letter_code
_entity_poly.pdbx_strand_id
1 'polypeptide(L)'
;MTLLDQPHAPVAGTPGPPGPGRAGVRRRVASTPLLLAATLAALTFAVRSIGLARSFELWIDEMHYADLGASISRGEMPALADGPFFLHPPGFFLVGGAVIRLLDLQTGDSMDLVYDLRWLTSALGALSVALAFLLVRRVAGTWPAVWAAAVLVFEPFVLRNNSRVFLETPAAVAVLAGLLLLVRHLEGGDRGRPRLRLFLAGLLLGLAVLTKDVFAFYAVAPVLLAVVWRRTLPFRDARTVLLGMVVPYAAYLVLLWVTGYLGAWATAKADGFLRLVGAEQTTGFNAPGAPSLVERLLDQALHYSTSYVLLLLCPLAGLVAAASRRPGRRLVGLTAVVMGSLGAFLALFGTLEEHFGYPVVVAGITALAVAGAEVLDRRPSLRKATVVVSSVLLAAVAFLGVSLVTEDDDGFLRFSAWAATELPADARVGVTNDTSVRALRDDDRFGPWSTAEQLQENGAQYVLTVSLPTEQGYARARPELLDWLEDNGTPLFRDEGPTNGETVLWFVDRDALAAAAARGVGGPPPPPLDAGTAGEPVPEAGDGGTP
;
A
#
# COMPACT_ATOMS: atom_id res chain seq x y z
N MET A 1 60.97 61.06 -15.05
CA MET A 1 62.12 60.55 -14.22
C MET A 1 61.57 60.31 -12.83
N THR A 2 61.28 59.11 -12.53
CA THR A 2 61.41 58.45 -11.19
C THR A 2 60.68 57.09 -11.30
N LEU A 3 61.48 56.02 -11.30
CA LEU A 3 61.04 54.63 -11.21
C LEU A 3 60.52 54.39 -9.81
N LEU A 4 59.30 53.86 -9.69
CA LEU A 4 58.77 53.34 -8.43
C LEU A 4 58.71 51.82 -8.46
N ASP A 5 59.33 51.23 -7.42
CA ASP A 5 59.47 49.84 -7.11
C ASP A 5 58.15 49.08 -7.20
N GLN A 6 58.16 47.93 -7.87
CA GLN A 6 57.11 46.91 -7.77
C GLN A 6 57.48 45.92 -6.65
N PRO A 7 56.58 45.61 -5.72
CA PRO A 7 56.82 44.55 -4.73
C PRO A 7 56.67 43.16 -5.34
N HIS A 8 57.65 42.29 -5.12
CA HIS A 8 57.65 40.89 -5.53
C HIS A 8 56.49 40.12 -4.87
N ALA A 9 55.68 39.46 -5.68
CA ALA A 9 54.66 38.49 -5.22
C ALA A 9 55.35 37.28 -4.57
N PRO A 10 54.80 36.73 -3.44
CA PRO A 10 55.36 35.54 -2.83
C PRO A 10 55.08 34.30 -3.68
N VAL A 11 56.13 33.51 -3.88
CA VAL A 11 56.12 32.22 -4.60
C VAL A 11 55.17 31.25 -3.86
N ALA A 12 54.12 30.79 -4.53
CA ALA A 12 53.19 29.77 -4.03
C ALA A 12 53.93 28.46 -3.77
N GLY A 13 54.02 28.10 -2.49
CA GLY A 13 54.60 26.82 -2.06
C GLY A 13 53.82 25.63 -2.64
N THR A 14 54.52 24.68 -3.23
CA THR A 14 54.00 23.39 -3.71
C THR A 14 53.24 22.68 -2.59
N PRO A 15 51.99 22.22 -2.82
CA PRO A 15 51.24 21.44 -1.83
C PRO A 15 51.97 20.12 -1.56
N GLY A 16 52.35 19.91 -0.32
CA GLY A 16 52.93 18.65 0.15
C GLY A 16 51.92 17.47 -0.02
N PRO A 17 52.45 16.23 -0.11
CA PRO A 17 51.59 15.05 -0.31
C PRO A 17 50.56 14.92 0.84
N PRO A 18 49.32 14.54 0.54
CA PRO A 18 48.26 14.42 1.55
C PRO A 18 48.61 13.32 2.54
N GLY A 19 48.70 13.69 3.82
CA GLY A 19 49.01 12.77 4.91
C GLY A 19 47.97 11.63 5.02
N PRO A 20 48.37 10.42 5.46
CA PRO A 20 47.55 9.21 5.47
C PRO A 20 46.32 9.27 6.38
N GLY A 21 46.17 10.29 7.23
CA GLY A 21 45.02 10.43 8.16
C GLY A 21 43.71 10.88 7.53
N ARG A 22 43.71 11.56 6.37
CA ARG A 22 42.47 12.10 5.76
C ARG A 22 41.57 11.09 5.03
N ALA A 23 42.14 9.99 4.56
CA ALA A 23 41.37 8.95 3.86
C ALA A 23 40.51 8.10 4.83
N GLY A 24 41.02 7.80 6.02
CA GLY A 24 40.32 7.03 7.05
C GLY A 24 39.13 7.76 7.65
N VAL A 25 39.27 9.08 7.88
CA VAL A 25 38.19 9.93 8.41
C VAL A 25 37.09 10.10 7.37
N ARG A 26 37.41 10.27 6.08
CA ARG A 26 36.40 10.33 4.99
C ARG A 26 35.62 9.02 4.84
N ARG A 27 36.23 7.83 5.00
CA ARG A 27 35.55 6.54 4.96
C ARG A 27 34.58 6.36 6.13
N ARG A 28 34.95 6.73 7.36
CA ARG A 28 34.07 6.66 8.54
C ARG A 28 32.87 7.60 8.44
N VAL A 29 33.04 8.81 7.92
CA VAL A 29 31.96 9.78 7.70
C VAL A 29 30.99 9.32 6.60
N ALA A 30 31.47 8.57 5.60
CA ALA A 30 30.63 8.04 4.52
C ALA A 30 29.77 6.82 4.94
N SER A 31 30.19 6.04 5.94
CA SER A 31 29.47 4.85 6.41
C SER A 31 28.31 5.16 7.38
N THR A 32 28.41 6.26 8.14
CA THR A 32 27.42 6.65 9.17
C THR A 32 25.98 6.77 8.64
N PRO A 33 25.69 7.35 7.44
CA PRO A 33 24.33 7.46 6.94
C PRO A 33 23.70 6.13 6.52
N LEU A 34 24.50 5.23 5.95
CA LEU A 34 24.03 3.89 5.59
C LEU A 34 23.78 3.03 6.83
N LEU A 35 24.62 3.19 7.85
CA LEU A 35 24.41 2.54 9.14
C LEU A 35 23.12 3.01 9.80
N LEU A 36 22.85 4.32 9.83
CA LEU A 36 21.59 4.86 10.34
C LEU A 36 20.39 4.35 9.54
N ALA A 37 20.47 4.34 8.22
CA ALA A 37 19.41 3.79 7.36
C ALA A 37 19.16 2.30 7.67
N ALA A 38 20.21 1.51 7.81
CA ALA A 38 20.13 0.09 8.16
C ALA A 38 19.53 -0.13 9.57
N THR A 39 19.95 0.69 10.55
CA THR A 39 19.38 0.63 11.92
C THR A 39 17.90 0.97 11.92
N LEU A 40 17.49 2.01 11.19
CA LEU A 40 16.07 2.38 11.05
C LEU A 40 15.27 1.31 10.32
N ALA A 41 15.84 0.70 9.29
CA ALA A 41 15.20 -0.44 8.62
C ALA A 41 15.03 -1.64 9.57
N ALA A 42 16.06 -1.99 10.32
CA ALA A 42 16.00 -3.09 11.27
C ALA A 42 14.96 -2.83 12.38
N LEU A 43 14.93 -1.60 12.94
CA LEU A 43 13.90 -1.19 13.90
C LEU A 43 12.50 -1.26 13.28
N THR A 44 12.33 -0.78 12.05
CA THR A 44 11.06 -0.82 11.33
C THR A 44 10.59 -2.26 11.14
N PHE A 45 11.47 -3.14 10.67
CA PHE A 45 11.15 -4.56 10.49
C PHE A 45 10.76 -5.21 11.82
N ALA A 46 11.52 -4.95 12.88
CA ALA A 46 11.20 -5.48 14.22
C ALA A 46 9.83 -5.02 14.72
N VAL A 47 9.49 -3.73 14.58
CA VAL A 47 8.17 -3.20 14.99
C VAL A 47 7.05 -3.86 14.19
N ARG A 48 7.21 -4.03 12.86
CA ARG A 48 6.20 -4.66 12.00
C ARG A 48 6.09 -6.17 12.20
N SER A 49 7.11 -6.81 12.75
CA SER A 49 7.06 -8.23 13.09
C SER A 49 6.27 -8.50 14.38
N ILE A 50 6.02 -7.47 15.20
CA ILE A 50 5.19 -7.60 16.40
C ILE A 50 3.72 -7.72 15.97
N GLY A 51 3.05 -8.78 16.43
CA GLY A 51 1.64 -8.97 16.16
C GLY A 51 1.27 -9.23 14.69
N LEU A 52 2.21 -9.62 13.82
CA LEU A 52 1.99 -9.75 12.38
C LEU A 52 0.82 -10.69 12.00
N ALA A 53 0.60 -11.75 12.77
CA ALA A 53 -0.54 -12.65 12.62
C ALA A 53 -1.72 -12.31 13.55
N ARG A 54 -1.48 -11.55 14.63
CA ARG A 54 -2.46 -11.32 15.68
C ARG A 54 -3.15 -9.95 15.58
N SER A 55 -2.44 -8.91 15.13
CA SER A 55 -2.93 -7.52 15.20
C SER A 55 -3.42 -6.99 13.85
N PHE A 56 -3.55 -7.85 12.85
CA PHE A 56 -4.01 -7.47 11.52
C PHE A 56 -4.83 -8.60 10.93
N GLU A 57 -6.14 -8.48 11.01
CA GLU A 57 -7.06 -9.46 10.41
C GLU A 57 -6.84 -9.58 8.90
N LEU A 58 -7.17 -10.74 8.35
CA LEU A 58 -7.10 -11.00 6.91
C LEU A 58 -8.02 -10.03 6.13
N TRP A 59 -7.54 -9.62 4.97
CA TRP A 59 -8.30 -8.78 4.05
C TRP A 59 -8.40 -9.45 2.70
N ILE A 60 -9.53 -9.26 2.01
CA ILE A 60 -9.81 -9.95 0.73
C ILE A 60 -8.69 -9.74 -0.31
N ASP A 61 -8.15 -8.52 -0.40
CA ASP A 61 -7.06 -8.21 -1.34
C ASP A 61 -5.78 -8.99 -1.03
N GLU A 62 -5.46 -9.24 0.24
CA GLU A 62 -4.28 -10.04 0.60
C GLU A 62 -4.41 -11.47 0.09
N MET A 63 -5.61 -12.05 0.24
CA MET A 63 -5.93 -13.40 -0.26
C MET A 63 -5.77 -13.46 -1.78
N HIS A 64 -6.34 -12.47 -2.50
CA HIS A 64 -6.18 -12.36 -3.95
C HIS A 64 -4.71 -12.23 -4.36
N TYR A 65 -3.94 -11.35 -3.70
CA TYR A 65 -2.55 -11.12 -4.08
C TYR A 65 -1.65 -12.31 -3.75
N ALA A 66 -1.96 -13.07 -2.71
CA ALA A 66 -1.31 -14.34 -2.41
C ALA A 66 -1.59 -15.39 -3.50
N ASP A 67 -2.85 -15.56 -3.90
CA ASP A 67 -3.25 -16.49 -4.97
C ASP A 67 -2.61 -16.12 -6.32
N LEU A 68 -2.56 -14.82 -6.67
CA LEU A 68 -1.89 -14.33 -7.87
C LEU A 68 -0.38 -14.58 -7.84
N GLY A 69 0.24 -14.44 -6.66
CA GLY A 69 1.64 -14.83 -6.45
C GLY A 69 1.85 -16.33 -6.61
N ALA A 70 0.94 -17.16 -6.08
CA ALA A 70 0.98 -18.61 -6.22
C ALA A 70 0.86 -19.06 -7.68
N SER A 71 -0.01 -18.43 -8.48
CA SER A 71 -0.10 -18.70 -9.94
C SER A 71 1.24 -18.43 -10.63
N ILE A 72 1.87 -17.29 -10.35
CA ILE A 72 3.19 -16.95 -10.89
C ILE A 72 4.27 -17.94 -10.45
N SER A 73 4.23 -18.43 -9.19
CA SER A 73 5.21 -19.41 -8.70
C SER A 73 5.18 -20.73 -9.48
N ARG A 74 4.01 -21.09 -10.03
CA ARG A 74 3.81 -22.25 -10.91
C ARG A 74 4.19 -21.96 -12.39
N GLY A 75 4.53 -20.71 -12.73
CA GLY A 75 4.85 -20.29 -14.10
C GLY A 75 3.62 -19.96 -14.95
N GLU A 76 2.48 -19.72 -14.31
CA GLU A 76 1.21 -19.36 -14.94
C GLU A 76 1.06 -17.84 -15.03
N MET A 77 0.10 -17.37 -15.84
CA MET A 77 -0.35 -15.97 -15.77
C MET A 77 -1.00 -15.70 -14.41
N PRO A 78 -0.92 -14.46 -13.86
CA PRO A 78 -1.66 -14.12 -12.65
C PRO A 78 -3.14 -14.41 -12.86
N ALA A 79 -3.69 -15.36 -12.13
CA ALA A 79 -5.07 -15.81 -12.27
C ALA A 79 -5.70 -16.05 -10.88
N LEU A 80 -7.00 -15.78 -10.79
CA LEU A 80 -7.89 -16.23 -9.73
C LEU A 80 -8.71 -17.42 -10.22
N ALA A 81 -9.63 -17.93 -9.40
CA ALA A 81 -10.44 -19.10 -9.76
C ALA A 81 -11.27 -18.91 -11.04
N ASP A 82 -11.66 -17.68 -11.35
CA ASP A 82 -12.45 -17.25 -12.51
C ASP A 82 -11.60 -16.94 -13.77
N GLY A 83 -10.28 -16.97 -13.66
CA GLY A 83 -9.38 -16.80 -14.80
C GLY A 83 -8.30 -15.75 -14.63
N PRO A 84 -7.66 -15.31 -15.75
CA PRO A 84 -6.57 -14.35 -15.72
C PRO A 84 -6.99 -12.99 -15.16
N PHE A 85 -6.17 -12.45 -14.27
CA PHE A 85 -6.43 -11.21 -13.55
C PHE A 85 -5.69 -10.01 -14.16
N PHE A 86 -6.43 -8.97 -14.53
CA PHE A 86 -5.86 -7.76 -15.17
C PHE A 86 -6.17 -6.45 -14.45
N LEU A 87 -6.93 -6.45 -13.35
CA LEU A 87 -7.25 -5.23 -12.60
C LEU A 87 -5.98 -4.52 -12.14
N HIS A 88 -4.99 -5.26 -11.66
CA HIS A 88 -3.67 -4.72 -11.32
C HIS A 88 -2.56 -5.34 -12.19
N PRO A 89 -1.51 -4.58 -12.54
CA PRO A 89 -0.38 -5.13 -13.28
C PRO A 89 0.48 -6.05 -12.40
N PRO A 90 1.30 -6.96 -13.00
CA PRO A 90 1.87 -8.10 -12.30
C PRO A 90 3.10 -7.81 -11.43
N GLY A 91 3.54 -6.55 -11.28
CA GLY A 91 4.85 -6.24 -10.68
C GLY A 91 5.08 -6.85 -9.30
N PHE A 92 4.10 -6.74 -8.40
CA PHE A 92 4.21 -7.35 -7.07
C PHE A 92 4.02 -8.88 -7.14
N PHE A 93 3.11 -9.37 -7.96
CA PHE A 93 2.85 -10.82 -8.08
C PHE A 93 4.08 -11.57 -8.59
N LEU A 94 4.88 -10.94 -9.46
CA LEU A 94 6.17 -11.49 -9.90
C LEU A 94 7.17 -11.61 -8.72
N VAL A 95 7.20 -10.60 -7.84
CA VAL A 95 8.07 -10.63 -6.65
C VAL A 95 7.55 -11.67 -5.65
N GLY A 96 6.25 -11.67 -5.35
CA GLY A 96 5.61 -12.64 -4.46
C GLY A 96 5.79 -14.07 -4.96
N GLY A 97 5.51 -14.34 -6.24
CA GLY A 97 5.70 -15.65 -6.85
C GLY A 97 7.15 -16.13 -6.85
N ALA A 98 8.11 -15.22 -7.05
CA ALA A 98 9.53 -15.55 -6.92
C ALA A 98 9.89 -15.92 -5.46
N VAL A 99 9.36 -15.22 -4.46
CA VAL A 99 9.57 -15.52 -3.04
C VAL A 99 8.94 -16.86 -2.67
N ILE A 100 7.68 -17.11 -3.06
CA ILE A 100 6.99 -18.39 -2.86
C ILE A 100 7.84 -19.54 -3.40
N ARG A 101 8.32 -19.41 -4.63
CA ARG A 101 9.15 -20.45 -5.28
C ARG A 101 10.52 -20.63 -4.64
N LEU A 102 11.18 -19.53 -4.25
CA LEU A 102 12.54 -19.57 -3.67
C LEU A 102 12.55 -20.11 -2.24
N LEU A 103 11.51 -19.85 -1.47
CA LEU A 103 11.38 -20.30 -0.08
C LEU A 103 10.52 -21.56 0.06
N ASP A 104 10.03 -22.11 -1.06
CA ASP A 104 9.16 -23.29 -1.11
C ASP A 104 7.94 -23.16 -0.17
N LEU A 105 7.28 -21.98 -0.20
CA LEU A 105 6.14 -21.71 0.64
C LEU A 105 4.95 -22.56 0.23
N GLN A 106 4.19 -23.03 1.22
CA GLN A 106 3.00 -23.84 0.98
C GLN A 106 1.90 -22.99 0.35
N THR A 107 1.30 -23.49 -0.74
CA THR A 107 0.22 -22.80 -1.46
C THR A 107 -1.14 -23.50 -1.30
N GLY A 108 -1.20 -24.53 -0.46
CA GLY A 108 -2.43 -25.29 -0.21
C GLY A 108 -3.35 -24.65 0.82
N ASP A 109 -2.83 -23.79 1.70
CA ASP A 109 -3.60 -22.99 2.64
C ASP A 109 -3.44 -21.51 2.34
N SER A 110 -4.55 -20.84 2.06
CA SER A 110 -4.54 -19.42 1.68
C SER A 110 -4.22 -18.51 2.86
N MET A 111 -4.63 -18.85 4.07
CA MET A 111 -4.32 -18.04 5.26
C MET A 111 -2.83 -18.11 5.58
N ASP A 112 -2.27 -19.32 5.63
CA ASP A 112 -0.84 -19.50 5.91
C ASP A 112 0.02 -18.77 4.87
N LEU A 113 -0.34 -18.86 3.59
CA LEU A 113 0.39 -18.17 2.53
C LEU A 113 0.35 -16.64 2.69
N VAL A 114 -0.78 -16.07 3.11
CA VAL A 114 -0.88 -14.62 3.40
C VAL A 114 0.05 -14.26 4.56
N TYR A 115 0.04 -15.01 5.66
CA TYR A 115 0.92 -14.74 6.81
C TYR A 115 2.39 -14.85 6.44
N ASP A 116 2.79 -15.81 5.61
CA ASP A 116 4.14 -15.92 5.08
C ASP A 116 4.54 -14.71 4.22
N LEU A 117 3.65 -14.27 3.32
CA LEU A 117 3.91 -13.11 2.45
C LEU A 117 3.92 -11.77 3.21
N ARG A 118 3.29 -11.68 4.39
CA ARG A 118 3.37 -10.49 5.25
C ARG A 118 4.80 -10.20 5.71
N TRP A 119 5.67 -11.21 5.84
CA TRP A 119 7.10 -10.99 6.11
C TRP A 119 7.80 -10.25 4.96
N LEU A 120 7.45 -10.58 3.72
CA LEU A 120 7.98 -9.87 2.54
C LEU A 120 7.55 -8.40 2.56
N THR A 121 6.26 -8.11 2.77
CA THR A 121 5.75 -6.73 2.78
C THR A 121 6.30 -5.93 3.95
N SER A 122 6.48 -6.55 5.12
CA SER A 122 7.16 -5.94 6.28
C SER A 122 8.60 -5.58 5.97
N ALA A 123 9.35 -6.44 5.27
CA ALA A 123 10.71 -6.15 4.82
C ALA A 123 10.75 -5.00 3.79
N LEU A 124 9.80 -4.97 2.84
CA LEU A 124 9.65 -3.87 1.89
C LEU A 124 9.26 -2.56 2.60
N GLY A 125 8.40 -2.63 3.63
CA GLY A 125 8.08 -1.51 4.50
C GLY A 125 9.31 -0.95 5.21
N ALA A 126 10.17 -1.82 5.74
CA ALA A 126 11.45 -1.43 6.35
C ALA A 126 12.39 -0.75 5.32
N LEU A 127 12.45 -1.28 4.10
CA LEU A 127 13.20 -0.68 3.00
C LEU A 127 12.65 0.69 2.62
N SER A 128 11.31 0.87 2.61
CA SER A 128 10.67 2.16 2.31
C SER A 128 11.09 3.24 3.31
N VAL A 129 11.15 2.93 4.61
CA VAL A 129 11.61 3.85 5.66
C VAL A 129 13.09 4.22 5.48
N ALA A 130 13.95 3.25 5.17
CA ALA A 130 15.36 3.51 4.88
C ALA A 130 15.54 4.44 3.66
N LEU A 131 14.77 4.22 2.59
CA LEU A 131 14.80 5.06 1.39
C LEU A 131 14.27 6.46 1.66
N ALA A 132 13.17 6.60 2.42
CA ALA A 132 12.64 7.89 2.86
C ALA A 132 13.66 8.66 3.72
N PHE A 133 14.32 7.97 4.67
CA PHE A 133 15.43 8.57 5.43
C PHE A 133 16.54 9.10 4.52
N LEU A 134 17.02 8.28 3.56
CA LEU A 134 18.09 8.68 2.65
C LEU A 134 17.67 9.84 1.74
N LEU A 135 16.41 9.84 1.27
CA LEU A 135 15.82 10.90 0.46
C LEU A 135 15.76 12.22 1.23
N VAL A 136 15.11 12.24 2.39
CA VAL A 136 14.97 13.44 3.24
C VAL A 136 16.35 13.93 3.71
N ARG A 137 17.24 13.02 4.10
CA ARG A 137 18.60 13.38 4.51
C ARG A 137 19.36 14.11 3.40
N ARG A 138 19.18 13.70 2.15
CA ARG A 138 19.87 14.34 1.03
C ARG A 138 19.45 15.79 0.82
N VAL A 139 18.19 16.13 1.06
CA VAL A 139 17.61 17.46 0.79
C VAL A 139 17.46 18.35 2.03
N ALA A 140 17.27 17.76 3.21
CA ALA A 140 16.95 18.49 4.43
C ALA A 140 17.95 18.26 5.59
N GLY A 141 18.86 17.28 5.46
CA GLY A 141 19.84 16.95 6.48
C GLY A 141 19.41 15.81 7.41
N THR A 142 20.28 15.46 8.37
CA THR A 142 20.13 14.22 9.17
C THR A 142 18.95 14.27 10.14
N TRP A 143 18.77 15.38 10.89
CA TRP A 143 17.72 15.45 11.91
C TRP A 143 16.29 15.41 11.35
N PRO A 144 15.94 16.19 10.30
CA PRO A 144 14.65 16.03 9.64
C PRO A 144 14.43 14.60 9.09
N ALA A 145 15.49 13.95 8.60
CA ALA A 145 15.41 12.60 8.08
C ALA A 145 15.16 11.55 9.18
N VAL A 146 15.83 11.69 10.33
CA VAL A 146 15.59 10.81 11.49
C VAL A 146 14.14 10.98 11.99
N TRP A 147 13.66 12.21 12.08
CA TRP A 147 12.29 12.49 12.47
C TRP A 147 11.28 11.86 11.50
N ALA A 148 11.45 12.08 10.18
CA ALA A 148 10.56 11.49 9.17
C ALA A 148 10.56 9.95 9.25
N ALA A 149 11.73 9.34 9.39
CA ALA A 149 11.85 7.90 9.55
C ALA A 149 11.19 7.40 10.84
N ALA A 150 11.41 8.08 11.98
CA ALA A 150 10.78 7.72 13.25
C ALA A 150 9.25 7.80 13.18
N VAL A 151 8.70 8.84 12.52
CA VAL A 151 7.25 8.92 12.26
C VAL A 151 6.79 7.75 11.39
N LEU A 152 7.48 7.45 10.26
CA LEU A 152 7.13 6.33 9.37
C LEU A 152 7.22 4.95 10.06
N VAL A 153 8.09 4.79 11.08
CA VAL A 153 8.18 3.53 11.84
C VAL A 153 6.86 3.24 12.57
N PHE A 154 6.28 4.26 13.21
CA PHE A 154 5.17 4.10 14.14
C PHE A 154 3.83 4.65 13.61
N GLU A 155 3.81 5.29 12.44
CA GLU A 155 2.59 5.85 11.89
C GLU A 155 1.57 4.73 11.66
N PRO A 156 0.37 4.75 12.31
CA PRO A 156 -0.52 3.60 12.38
C PRO A 156 -0.97 3.08 11.03
N PHE A 157 -1.32 3.98 10.13
CA PHE A 157 -1.82 3.61 8.81
C PHE A 157 -0.71 3.06 7.89
N VAL A 158 0.50 3.63 7.95
CA VAL A 158 1.68 3.11 7.25
C VAL A 158 2.08 1.75 7.83
N LEU A 159 2.00 1.59 9.14
CA LEU A 159 2.30 0.36 9.84
C LEU A 159 1.35 -0.76 9.39
N ARG A 160 0.02 -0.51 9.46
CA ARG A 160 -1.02 -1.45 9.01
C ARG A 160 -0.82 -1.88 7.55
N ASN A 161 -0.60 -0.93 6.63
CA ASN A 161 -0.40 -1.24 5.22
C ASN A 161 0.88 -2.05 4.95
N ASN A 162 1.95 -1.76 5.69
CA ASN A 162 3.22 -2.49 5.53
C ASN A 162 3.22 -3.88 6.19
N SER A 163 2.27 -4.14 7.10
CA SER A 163 2.10 -5.43 7.77
C SER A 163 1.09 -6.32 7.05
N ARG A 164 0.49 -5.86 5.97
CA ARG A 164 -0.43 -6.59 5.10
C ARG A 164 0.15 -6.78 3.70
N VAL A 165 -0.35 -7.76 2.97
CA VAL A 165 0.08 -8.05 1.58
C VAL A 165 -0.59 -7.06 0.63
N PHE A 166 -0.14 -5.79 0.65
CA PHE A 166 -0.68 -4.73 -0.19
C PHE A 166 0.31 -4.24 -1.24
N LEU A 167 -0.21 -3.84 -2.40
CA LEU A 167 0.57 -3.38 -3.57
C LEU A 167 1.23 -2.01 -3.35
N GLU A 168 0.70 -1.20 -2.44
CA GLU A 168 1.17 0.14 -2.12
C GLU A 168 2.59 0.14 -1.56
N THR A 169 2.90 -0.82 -0.69
CA THR A 169 4.22 -0.93 -0.06
C THR A 169 5.35 -1.14 -1.08
N PRO A 170 5.32 -2.16 -1.95
CA PRO A 170 6.34 -2.35 -2.99
C PRO A 170 6.38 -1.21 -4.01
N ALA A 171 5.23 -0.65 -4.37
CA ALA A 171 5.17 0.50 -5.28
C ALA A 171 5.84 1.74 -4.67
N ALA A 172 5.60 2.03 -3.38
CA ALA A 172 6.25 3.13 -2.67
C ALA A 172 7.78 2.94 -2.57
N VAL A 173 8.26 1.72 -2.34
CA VAL A 173 9.71 1.40 -2.39
C VAL A 173 10.30 1.83 -3.72
N ALA A 174 9.67 1.47 -4.82
CA ALA A 174 10.12 1.80 -6.16
C ALA A 174 10.08 3.32 -6.42
N VAL A 175 9.01 4.02 -6.00
CA VAL A 175 8.91 5.49 -6.09
C VAL A 175 10.01 6.17 -5.28
N LEU A 176 10.19 5.80 -4.01
CA LEU A 176 11.20 6.41 -3.14
C LEU A 176 12.62 6.19 -3.66
N ALA A 177 12.92 5.00 -4.19
CA ALA A 177 14.21 4.71 -4.82
C ALA A 177 14.43 5.54 -6.09
N GLY A 178 13.41 5.66 -6.95
CA GLY A 178 13.43 6.50 -8.15
C GLY A 178 13.65 7.98 -7.81
N LEU A 179 12.88 8.51 -6.86
CA LEU A 179 13.02 9.89 -6.36
C LEU A 179 14.39 10.14 -5.74
N LEU A 180 14.95 9.19 -4.98
CA LEU A 180 16.28 9.31 -4.41
C LEU A 180 17.35 9.46 -5.51
N LEU A 181 17.25 8.69 -6.61
CA LEU A 181 18.17 8.82 -7.75
C LEU A 181 18.01 10.17 -8.46
N LEU A 182 16.77 10.65 -8.65
CA LEU A 182 16.49 11.97 -9.22
C LEU A 182 17.04 13.10 -8.35
N VAL A 183 16.80 13.06 -7.04
CA VAL A 183 17.34 14.04 -6.10
C VAL A 183 18.87 14.03 -6.09
N ARG A 184 19.51 12.86 -6.13
CA ARG A 184 20.96 12.77 -6.25
C ARG A 184 21.50 13.42 -7.54
N HIS A 185 20.76 13.30 -8.63
CA HIS A 185 21.11 13.97 -9.88
C HIS A 185 20.97 15.51 -9.76
N LEU A 186 19.84 15.98 -9.24
CA LEU A 186 19.55 17.41 -9.08
C LEU A 186 20.49 18.14 -8.11
N GLU A 187 20.93 17.48 -7.05
CA GLU A 187 21.83 18.05 -6.03
C GLU A 187 23.34 17.92 -6.38
N GLY A 188 23.66 17.47 -7.59
CA GLY A 188 25.03 17.53 -8.13
C GLY A 188 26.05 16.66 -7.44
N GLY A 189 25.68 15.48 -6.91
CA GLY A 189 26.52 14.69 -5.99
C GLY A 189 27.55 13.73 -6.60
N ASP A 190 27.45 13.41 -7.90
CA ASP A 190 28.27 12.34 -8.48
C ASP A 190 28.78 12.67 -9.88
N ARG A 191 30.07 12.40 -10.09
CA ARG A 191 30.77 12.55 -11.39
C ARG A 191 30.57 11.35 -12.34
N GLY A 192 29.63 10.41 -12.05
CA GLY A 192 29.38 9.20 -12.82
C GLY A 192 28.51 9.42 -14.08
N ARG A 193 27.88 8.35 -14.56
CA ARG A 193 27.06 8.32 -15.78
C ARG A 193 25.67 8.92 -15.53
N PRO A 194 25.42 10.23 -15.73
CA PRO A 194 24.18 10.89 -15.34
C PRO A 194 22.95 10.35 -16.09
N ARG A 195 23.10 10.02 -17.39
CA ARG A 195 22.00 9.47 -18.20
C ARG A 195 21.55 8.10 -17.74
N LEU A 196 22.49 7.21 -17.38
CA LEU A 196 22.15 5.89 -16.84
C LEU A 196 21.39 6.02 -15.53
N ARG A 197 21.80 6.94 -14.63
CA ARG A 197 21.09 7.18 -13.38
C ARG A 197 19.66 7.68 -13.60
N LEU A 198 19.45 8.61 -14.53
CA LEU A 198 18.13 9.10 -14.90
C LEU A 198 17.27 8.00 -15.51
N PHE A 199 17.83 7.17 -16.37
CA PHE A 199 17.15 6.01 -16.94
C PHE A 199 16.75 4.99 -15.85
N LEU A 200 17.67 4.68 -14.92
CA LEU A 200 17.38 3.78 -13.78
C LEU A 200 16.35 4.39 -12.83
N ALA A 201 16.37 5.71 -12.60
CA ALA A 201 15.31 6.38 -11.85
C ALA A 201 13.96 6.20 -12.53
N GLY A 202 13.90 6.38 -13.85
CA GLY A 202 12.72 6.10 -14.65
C GLY A 202 12.28 4.65 -14.58
N LEU A 203 13.21 3.70 -14.71
CA LEU A 203 12.91 2.26 -14.60
C LEU A 203 12.25 1.91 -13.25
N LEU A 204 12.79 2.43 -12.13
CA LEU A 204 12.20 2.22 -10.81
C LEU A 204 10.80 2.84 -10.70
N LEU A 205 10.61 4.07 -11.21
CA LEU A 205 9.28 4.68 -11.25
C LEU A 205 8.30 3.89 -12.13
N GLY A 206 8.78 3.32 -13.25
CA GLY A 206 7.99 2.43 -14.10
C GLY A 206 7.63 1.09 -13.43
N LEU A 207 8.52 0.55 -12.58
CA LEU A 207 8.22 -0.63 -11.76
C LEU A 207 7.12 -0.34 -10.72
N ALA A 208 7.06 0.88 -10.17
CA ALA A 208 5.94 1.26 -9.31
C ALA A 208 4.60 1.23 -10.07
N VAL A 209 4.57 1.74 -11.30
CA VAL A 209 3.39 1.67 -12.18
C VAL A 209 3.05 0.22 -12.53
N LEU A 210 4.05 -0.61 -12.81
CA LEU A 210 3.87 -2.04 -13.07
C LEU A 210 3.38 -2.81 -11.83
N THR A 211 3.50 -2.24 -10.63
CA THR A 211 2.97 -2.81 -9.39
C THR A 211 1.52 -2.40 -9.17
N LYS A 212 1.18 -1.13 -9.39
CA LYS A 212 -0.19 -0.61 -9.26
C LYS A 212 -0.37 0.60 -10.18
N ASP A 213 -1.36 0.56 -11.07
CA ASP A 213 -1.56 1.58 -12.13
C ASP A 213 -1.70 3.00 -11.59
N VAL A 214 -2.39 3.19 -10.47
CA VAL A 214 -2.59 4.53 -9.87
C VAL A 214 -1.25 5.22 -9.56
N PHE A 215 -0.18 4.46 -9.38
CA PHE A 215 1.16 5.02 -9.21
C PHE A 215 1.71 5.71 -10.47
N ALA A 216 1.05 5.60 -11.62
CA ALA A 216 1.36 6.43 -12.77
C ALA A 216 1.23 7.92 -12.45
N PHE A 217 0.23 8.32 -11.67
CA PHE A 217 0.08 9.70 -11.21
C PHE A 217 1.26 10.12 -10.32
N TYR A 218 1.70 9.25 -9.42
CA TYR A 218 2.80 9.52 -8.48
C TYR A 218 4.18 9.49 -9.12
N ALA A 219 4.33 8.76 -10.22
CA ALA A 219 5.57 8.64 -10.96
C ALA A 219 5.69 9.70 -12.06
N VAL A 220 4.66 9.87 -12.89
CA VAL A 220 4.69 10.73 -14.10
C VAL A 220 4.46 12.18 -13.76
N ALA A 221 3.40 12.50 -13.01
CA ALA A 221 2.99 13.89 -12.80
C ALA A 221 4.04 14.74 -12.06
N PRO A 222 4.75 14.27 -11.01
CA PRO A 222 5.82 15.05 -10.40
C PRO A 222 6.98 15.34 -11.35
N VAL A 223 7.32 14.40 -12.26
CA VAL A 223 8.37 14.58 -13.26
C VAL A 223 7.97 15.67 -14.28
N LEU A 224 6.73 15.60 -14.79
CA LEU A 224 6.19 16.60 -15.72
C LEU A 224 6.09 17.99 -15.06
N LEU A 225 5.58 18.05 -13.83
CA LEU A 225 5.51 19.30 -13.07
C LEU A 225 6.91 19.88 -12.80
N ALA A 226 7.91 19.03 -12.53
CA ALA A 226 9.30 19.48 -12.34
C ALA A 226 9.91 20.12 -13.60
N VAL A 227 9.45 19.76 -14.80
CA VAL A 227 9.85 20.43 -16.05
C VAL A 227 9.29 21.84 -16.12
N VAL A 228 8.00 22.00 -15.80
CA VAL A 228 7.28 23.28 -15.92
C VAL A 228 7.58 24.18 -14.73
N TRP A 229 7.51 23.63 -13.50
CA TRP A 229 7.66 24.39 -12.27
C TRP A 229 9.10 24.83 -12.05
N ARG A 230 9.35 26.13 -12.36
CA ARG A 230 10.67 26.78 -12.19
C ARG A 230 11.82 26.01 -12.88
N ARG A 231 11.51 25.24 -13.90
CA ARG A 231 12.49 24.39 -14.63
C ARG A 231 13.35 23.56 -13.67
N THR A 232 12.71 22.91 -12.69
CA THR A 232 13.39 22.11 -11.67
C THR A 232 14.18 20.95 -12.28
N LEU A 233 13.60 20.33 -13.32
CA LEU A 233 14.23 19.25 -14.11
C LEU A 233 14.30 19.71 -15.59
N PRO A 234 15.49 19.70 -16.24
CA PRO A 234 15.60 20.00 -17.67
C PRO A 234 14.78 19.01 -18.50
N PHE A 235 14.13 19.48 -19.56
CA PHE A 235 13.32 18.63 -20.44
C PHE A 235 14.07 17.41 -20.98
N ARG A 236 15.36 17.58 -21.34
CA ARG A 236 16.22 16.48 -21.81
C ARG A 236 16.36 15.39 -20.76
N ASP A 237 16.50 15.75 -19.48
CA ASP A 237 16.66 14.82 -18.39
C ASP A 237 15.32 14.14 -18.07
N ALA A 238 14.22 14.90 -18.05
CA ALA A 238 12.86 14.37 -17.91
C ALA A 238 12.54 13.33 -18.99
N ARG A 239 12.91 13.59 -20.25
CA ARG A 239 12.74 12.62 -21.35
C ARG A 239 13.46 11.31 -21.09
N THR A 240 14.68 11.35 -20.55
CA THR A 240 15.43 10.12 -20.20
C THR A 240 14.73 9.34 -19.10
N VAL A 241 14.17 10.03 -18.08
CA VAL A 241 13.37 9.41 -17.00
C VAL A 241 12.11 8.78 -17.58
N LEU A 242 11.35 9.50 -18.39
CA LEU A 242 10.11 9.01 -18.99
C LEU A 242 10.35 7.79 -19.90
N LEU A 243 11.45 7.79 -20.67
CA LEU A 243 11.84 6.62 -21.47
C LEU A 243 12.12 5.40 -20.58
N GLY A 244 12.85 5.58 -19.46
CA GLY A 244 13.05 4.49 -18.49
C GLY A 244 11.75 3.99 -17.88
N MET A 245 10.82 4.91 -17.59
CA MET A 245 9.54 4.61 -16.96
C MET A 245 8.61 3.77 -17.85
N VAL A 246 8.65 4.00 -19.16
CA VAL A 246 7.80 3.26 -20.12
C VAL A 246 8.23 1.80 -20.24
N VAL A 247 9.53 1.48 -20.06
CA VAL A 247 10.08 0.14 -20.37
C VAL A 247 9.37 -1.00 -19.64
N PRO A 248 9.13 -1.00 -18.30
CA PRO A 248 8.50 -2.13 -17.63
C PRO A 248 7.08 -2.39 -18.12
N TYR A 249 6.30 -1.31 -18.27
CA TYR A 249 4.91 -1.46 -18.69
C TYR A 249 4.78 -1.82 -20.18
N ALA A 250 5.66 -1.30 -21.05
CA ALA A 250 5.71 -1.69 -22.44
C ALA A 250 6.07 -3.18 -22.60
N ALA A 251 7.01 -3.70 -21.81
CA ALA A 251 7.33 -5.12 -21.79
C ALA A 251 6.11 -5.98 -21.39
N TYR A 252 5.34 -5.54 -20.41
CA TYR A 252 4.08 -6.19 -20.01
C TYR A 252 3.05 -6.16 -21.16
N LEU A 253 2.84 -5.02 -21.81
CA LEU A 253 1.91 -4.93 -22.94
C LEU A 253 2.32 -5.83 -24.12
N VAL A 254 3.63 -5.96 -24.39
CA VAL A 254 4.14 -6.90 -25.41
C VAL A 254 3.82 -8.34 -25.01
N LEU A 255 4.00 -8.71 -23.74
CA LEU A 255 3.61 -10.03 -23.24
C LEU A 255 2.11 -10.29 -23.46
N LEU A 256 1.24 -9.35 -23.07
CA LEU A 256 -0.21 -9.48 -23.25
C LEU A 256 -0.62 -9.59 -24.72
N TRP A 257 0.08 -8.87 -25.60
CA TRP A 257 -0.15 -8.96 -27.03
C TRP A 257 0.21 -10.33 -27.59
N VAL A 258 1.38 -10.85 -27.24
CA VAL A 258 1.86 -12.17 -27.68
C VAL A 258 1.00 -13.31 -27.14
N THR A 259 0.49 -13.17 -25.91
CA THR A 259 -0.39 -14.17 -25.27
C THR A 259 -1.87 -14.03 -25.62
N GLY A 260 -2.26 -13.02 -26.41
CA GLY A 260 -3.64 -12.79 -26.84
C GLY A 260 -4.53 -12.10 -25.82
N TYR A 261 -4.02 -11.70 -24.64
CA TYR A 261 -4.81 -11.11 -23.54
C TYR A 261 -4.96 -9.58 -23.60
N LEU A 262 -4.44 -8.92 -24.64
CA LEU A 262 -4.46 -7.45 -24.71
C LEU A 262 -5.89 -6.87 -24.68
N GLY A 263 -6.87 -7.54 -25.28
CA GLY A 263 -8.28 -7.13 -25.26
C GLY A 263 -8.86 -7.20 -23.87
N ALA A 264 -8.75 -8.35 -23.18
CA ALA A 264 -9.25 -8.53 -21.81
C ALA A 264 -8.61 -7.54 -20.83
N TRP A 265 -7.29 -7.30 -20.96
CA TRP A 265 -6.60 -6.26 -20.20
C TRP A 265 -7.19 -4.87 -20.46
N ALA A 266 -7.46 -4.51 -21.73
CA ALA A 266 -7.98 -3.19 -22.07
C ALA A 266 -9.37 -2.95 -21.46
N THR A 267 -10.26 -3.96 -21.48
CA THR A 267 -11.56 -3.91 -20.80
C THR A 267 -11.40 -3.72 -19.31
N ALA A 268 -10.61 -4.57 -18.62
CA ALA A 268 -10.38 -4.45 -17.18
C ALA A 268 -9.79 -3.08 -16.78
N LYS A 269 -8.95 -2.48 -17.64
CA LYS A 269 -8.41 -1.13 -17.39
C LYS A 269 -9.43 -0.02 -17.62
N ALA A 270 -10.33 -0.17 -18.58
CA ALA A 270 -11.42 0.78 -18.80
C ALA A 270 -12.36 0.79 -17.58
N ASP A 271 -12.77 -0.37 -17.09
CA ASP A 271 -13.64 -0.51 -15.92
C ASP A 271 -12.95 0.04 -14.65
N GLY A 272 -11.68 -0.32 -14.41
CA GLY A 272 -10.90 0.21 -13.32
C GLY A 272 -10.73 1.75 -13.38
N PHE A 273 -10.62 2.33 -14.58
CA PHE A 273 -10.57 3.77 -14.74
C PHE A 273 -11.93 4.43 -14.44
N LEU A 274 -13.05 3.87 -14.92
CA LEU A 274 -14.39 4.37 -14.62
C LEU A 274 -14.68 4.35 -13.12
N ARG A 275 -14.26 3.29 -12.42
CA ARG A 275 -14.31 3.24 -10.96
C ARG A 275 -13.45 4.32 -10.31
N LEU A 276 -12.20 4.47 -10.74
CA LEU A 276 -11.26 5.46 -10.17
C LEU A 276 -11.81 6.90 -10.27
N VAL A 277 -12.46 7.25 -11.38
CA VAL A 277 -13.04 8.60 -11.57
C VAL A 277 -14.44 8.74 -10.99
N GLY A 278 -15.01 7.69 -10.38
CA GLY A 278 -16.33 7.71 -9.75
C GLY A 278 -17.51 7.65 -10.72
N ALA A 279 -17.27 7.29 -11.98
CA ALA A 279 -18.35 7.08 -12.96
C ALA A 279 -19.12 5.78 -12.70
N GLU A 280 -18.45 4.77 -12.17
CA GLU A 280 -19.00 3.50 -11.70
C GLU A 280 -18.53 3.27 -10.25
N GLN A 281 -19.42 3.53 -9.28
CA GLN A 281 -19.11 3.38 -7.87
C GLN A 281 -19.76 2.10 -7.33
N THR A 282 -18.99 1.04 -7.24
CA THR A 282 -19.45 -0.24 -6.68
C THR A 282 -18.88 -0.52 -5.30
N THR A 283 -17.77 0.16 -4.93
CA THR A 283 -17.06 -0.01 -3.67
C THR A 283 -16.52 1.35 -3.18
N GLY A 284 -15.98 1.39 -1.97
CA GLY A 284 -15.38 2.60 -1.39
C GLY A 284 -16.37 3.50 -0.66
N PHE A 285 -15.86 4.52 0.02
CA PHE A 285 -16.65 5.42 0.87
C PHE A 285 -17.72 6.24 0.15
N ASN A 286 -17.67 6.34 -1.17
CA ASN A 286 -18.63 7.10 -1.97
C ASN A 286 -19.63 6.18 -2.68
N ALA A 287 -19.58 4.86 -2.45
CA ALA A 287 -20.50 3.92 -3.08
C ALA A 287 -21.91 4.05 -2.48
N PRO A 288 -22.98 3.82 -3.27
CA PRO A 288 -24.35 3.80 -2.77
C PRO A 288 -24.53 2.75 -1.65
N GLY A 289 -25.06 3.16 -0.49
CA GLY A 289 -25.25 2.28 0.67
C GLY A 289 -24.03 2.09 1.57
N ALA A 290 -22.85 2.57 1.18
CA ALA A 290 -21.69 2.61 2.05
C ALA A 290 -21.80 3.75 3.09
N PRO A 291 -21.20 3.61 4.29
CA PRO A 291 -21.11 4.70 5.25
C PRO A 291 -20.41 5.91 4.63
N SER A 292 -20.84 7.09 5.05
CA SER A 292 -20.19 8.33 4.60
C SER A 292 -18.73 8.38 5.05
N LEU A 293 -17.88 9.08 4.28
CA LEU A 293 -16.48 9.29 4.66
C LEU A 293 -16.35 9.88 6.09
N VAL A 294 -17.28 10.77 6.49
CA VAL A 294 -17.25 11.41 7.81
C VAL A 294 -17.54 10.39 8.91
N GLU A 295 -18.54 9.54 8.75
CA GLU A 295 -18.83 8.45 9.69
C GLU A 295 -17.61 7.55 9.85
N ARG A 296 -17.02 7.10 8.74
CA ARG A 296 -15.83 6.25 8.77
C ARG A 296 -14.62 6.90 9.46
N LEU A 297 -14.38 8.19 9.22
CA LEU A 297 -13.31 8.92 9.89
C LEU A 297 -13.54 9.03 11.39
N LEU A 298 -14.80 9.17 11.82
CA LEU A 298 -15.16 9.23 13.24
C LEU A 298 -15.01 7.86 13.91
N ASP A 299 -15.48 6.79 13.30
CA ASP A 299 -15.38 5.42 13.82
C ASP A 299 -13.91 5.01 14.04
N GLN A 300 -13.04 5.37 13.11
CA GLN A 300 -11.63 5.01 13.18
C GLN A 300 -10.72 6.09 13.80
N ALA A 301 -11.30 7.17 14.35
CA ALA A 301 -10.52 8.30 14.87
C ALA A 301 -9.58 7.91 16.01
N LEU A 302 -9.93 6.93 16.83
CA LEU A 302 -9.11 6.44 17.93
C LEU A 302 -7.81 5.78 17.44
N HIS A 303 -7.84 5.13 16.27
CA HIS A 303 -6.68 4.44 15.70
C HIS A 303 -5.87 5.31 14.75
N TYR A 304 -6.53 6.18 13.95
CA TYR A 304 -5.92 6.85 12.79
C TYR A 304 -5.97 8.39 12.83
N SER A 305 -6.27 9.01 13.97
CA SER A 305 -6.35 10.49 14.07
C SER A 305 -5.06 11.20 13.63
N THR A 306 -3.89 10.63 13.92
CA THR A 306 -2.61 11.18 13.44
C THR A 306 -2.46 11.05 11.92
N SER A 307 -2.93 9.96 11.32
CA SER A 307 -2.94 9.76 9.87
C SER A 307 -3.81 10.81 9.19
N TYR A 308 -4.98 11.13 9.74
CA TYR A 308 -5.87 12.18 9.20
C TYR A 308 -5.20 13.55 9.21
N VAL A 309 -4.52 13.89 10.31
CA VAL A 309 -3.73 15.13 10.39
C VAL A 309 -2.63 15.16 9.33
N LEU A 310 -1.93 14.04 9.13
CA LEU A 310 -0.88 13.92 8.11
C LEU A 310 -1.42 14.02 6.70
N LEU A 311 -2.58 13.42 6.40
CA LEU A 311 -3.27 13.54 5.11
C LEU A 311 -3.59 15.01 4.79
N LEU A 312 -4.17 15.74 5.76
CA LEU A 312 -4.50 17.17 5.60
C LEU A 312 -3.27 18.05 5.45
N LEU A 313 -2.18 17.74 6.16
CA LEU A 313 -0.93 18.51 6.10
C LEU A 313 -0.09 18.20 4.85
N CYS A 314 -0.30 17.07 4.18
CA CYS A 314 0.48 16.65 3.02
C CYS A 314 0.54 17.71 1.90
N PRO A 315 -0.58 18.20 1.35
CA PRO A 315 -0.55 19.19 0.28
C PRO A 315 0.06 20.52 0.74
N LEU A 316 -0.19 20.94 1.98
CA LEU A 316 0.38 22.20 2.54
C LEU A 316 1.89 22.10 2.69
N ALA A 317 2.40 21.01 3.24
CA ALA A 317 3.82 20.75 3.35
C ALA A 317 4.46 20.63 1.96
N GLY A 318 3.76 19.98 1.03
CA GLY A 318 4.15 19.90 -0.38
C GLY A 318 4.34 21.28 -1.02
N LEU A 319 3.40 22.19 -0.83
CA LEU A 319 3.47 23.57 -1.35
C LEU A 319 4.67 24.35 -0.76
N VAL A 320 4.89 24.24 0.55
CA VAL A 320 6.05 24.88 1.22
C VAL A 320 7.37 24.34 0.66
N ALA A 321 7.49 23.02 0.53
CA ALA A 321 8.68 22.37 -0.03
C ALA A 321 8.87 22.70 -1.52
N ALA A 322 7.79 22.75 -2.33
CA ALA A 322 7.81 23.12 -3.75
C ALA A 322 8.17 24.59 -3.98
N ALA A 323 7.97 25.46 -2.98
CA ALA A 323 8.41 26.85 -3.02
C ALA A 323 9.91 27.05 -2.73
N SER A 324 10.64 25.99 -2.37
CA SER A 324 12.08 26.04 -2.07
C SER A 324 12.92 26.48 -3.29
N ARG A 325 14.07 27.07 -3.02
CA ARG A 325 15.08 27.36 -4.05
C ARG A 325 15.91 26.14 -4.42
N ARG A 326 15.96 25.12 -3.55
CA ARG A 326 16.74 23.87 -3.76
C ARG A 326 15.93 22.90 -4.64
N PRO A 327 16.46 22.44 -5.78
CA PRO A 327 15.70 21.63 -6.73
C PRO A 327 15.25 20.28 -6.15
N GLY A 328 16.07 19.66 -5.30
CA GLY A 328 15.71 18.40 -4.64
C GLY A 328 14.53 18.55 -3.67
N ARG A 329 14.50 19.61 -2.83
CA ARG A 329 13.36 19.92 -1.95
C ARG A 329 12.10 20.17 -2.76
N ARG A 330 12.25 20.88 -3.88
CA ARG A 330 11.15 21.20 -4.78
C ARG A 330 10.53 19.95 -5.39
N LEU A 331 11.33 18.99 -5.84
CA LEU A 331 10.83 17.72 -6.38
C LEU A 331 10.03 16.96 -5.33
N VAL A 332 10.53 16.82 -4.09
CA VAL A 332 9.79 16.18 -2.98
C VAL A 332 8.48 16.91 -2.72
N GLY A 333 8.48 18.24 -2.72
CA GLY A 333 7.26 19.04 -2.56
C GLY A 333 6.25 18.83 -3.68
N LEU A 334 6.68 18.80 -4.93
CA LEU A 334 5.81 18.55 -6.09
C LEU A 334 5.19 17.14 -6.02
N THR A 335 5.96 16.14 -5.58
CA THR A 335 5.44 14.79 -5.37
C THR A 335 4.30 14.79 -4.34
N ALA A 336 4.50 15.44 -3.19
CA ALA A 336 3.48 15.52 -2.15
C ALA A 336 2.23 16.31 -2.60
N VAL A 337 2.40 17.39 -3.38
CA VAL A 337 1.27 18.12 -3.98
C VAL A 337 0.46 17.23 -4.90
N VAL A 338 1.10 16.46 -5.78
CA VAL A 338 0.42 15.52 -6.68
C VAL A 338 -0.36 14.48 -5.89
N MET A 339 0.30 13.84 -4.92
CA MET A 339 -0.34 12.79 -4.10
C MET A 339 -1.51 13.34 -3.28
N GLY A 340 -1.33 14.47 -2.62
CA GLY A 340 -2.39 15.13 -1.87
C GLY A 340 -3.56 15.60 -2.75
N SER A 341 -3.28 16.06 -3.97
CA SER A 341 -4.32 16.47 -4.94
C SER A 341 -5.12 15.28 -5.46
N LEU A 342 -4.45 14.14 -5.74
CA LEU A 342 -5.15 12.92 -6.13
C LEU A 342 -5.99 12.36 -4.96
N GLY A 343 -5.45 12.33 -3.75
CA GLY A 343 -6.21 11.92 -2.57
C GLY A 343 -7.46 12.78 -2.35
N ALA A 344 -7.35 14.10 -2.50
CA ALA A 344 -8.48 15.01 -2.43
C ALA A 344 -9.51 14.77 -3.56
N PHE A 345 -9.05 14.50 -4.79
CA PHE A 345 -9.93 14.16 -5.91
C PHE A 345 -10.72 12.87 -5.63
N LEU A 346 -10.03 11.82 -5.17
CA LEU A 346 -10.68 10.54 -4.85
C LEU A 346 -11.69 10.68 -3.72
N ALA A 347 -11.38 11.50 -2.70
CA ALA A 347 -12.30 11.75 -1.59
C ALA A 347 -13.56 12.54 -2.00
N LEU A 348 -13.46 13.41 -3.01
CA LEU A 348 -14.56 14.31 -3.39
C LEU A 348 -15.37 13.80 -4.59
N PHE A 349 -14.74 13.09 -5.51
CA PHE A 349 -15.33 12.78 -6.81
C PHE A 349 -15.09 11.36 -7.27
N GLY A 350 -14.03 10.69 -6.81
CA GLY A 350 -13.65 9.35 -7.24
C GLY A 350 -14.09 8.26 -6.28
N THR A 351 -13.71 7.04 -6.58
CA THR A 351 -13.82 5.93 -5.62
C THR A 351 -12.65 6.03 -4.64
N LEU A 352 -12.96 6.34 -3.38
CA LEU A 352 -11.97 6.37 -2.30
C LEU A 352 -11.98 5.03 -1.56
N GLU A 353 -10.90 4.30 -1.69
CA GLU A 353 -10.60 3.12 -0.89
C GLU A 353 -9.52 3.46 0.13
N GLU A 354 -9.57 2.83 1.30
CA GLU A 354 -8.70 3.17 2.44
C GLU A 354 -7.21 3.18 2.07
N HIS A 355 -6.74 2.18 1.36
CA HIS A 355 -5.33 2.02 0.99
C HIS A 355 -4.77 3.13 0.07
N PHE A 356 -5.63 3.91 -0.62
CA PHE A 356 -5.18 5.09 -1.38
C PHE A 356 -4.59 6.20 -0.51
N GLY A 357 -4.89 6.21 0.79
CA GLY A 357 -4.26 7.13 1.74
C GLY A 357 -2.77 6.87 1.98
N TYR A 358 -2.31 5.62 1.81
CA TYR A 358 -0.94 5.23 2.14
C TYR A 358 0.14 6.06 1.42
N PRO A 359 0.17 6.18 0.08
CA PRO A 359 1.18 6.98 -0.60
C PRO A 359 1.09 8.48 -0.24
N VAL A 360 -0.12 8.99 0.08
CA VAL A 360 -0.31 10.39 0.51
C VAL A 360 0.35 10.62 1.86
N VAL A 361 0.17 9.71 2.84
CA VAL A 361 0.79 9.81 4.16
C VAL A 361 2.31 9.71 4.07
N VAL A 362 2.85 8.76 3.29
CA VAL A 362 4.31 8.60 3.11
C VAL A 362 4.93 9.84 2.47
N ALA A 363 4.29 10.39 1.43
CA ALA A 363 4.74 11.64 0.79
C ALA A 363 4.59 12.84 1.74
N GLY A 364 3.49 12.88 2.50
CA GLY A 364 3.21 13.91 3.50
C GLY A 364 4.27 14.00 4.57
N ILE A 365 4.66 12.87 5.17
CA ILE A 365 5.70 12.81 6.21
C ILE A 365 7.04 13.28 5.65
N THR A 366 7.42 12.81 4.45
CA THR A 366 8.67 13.25 3.80
C THR A 366 8.65 14.74 3.48
N ALA A 367 7.53 15.26 2.99
CA ALA A 367 7.36 16.68 2.68
C ALA A 367 7.33 17.55 3.93
N LEU A 368 6.69 17.12 5.02
CA LEU A 368 6.68 17.83 6.31
C LEU A 368 8.09 18.02 6.87
N ALA A 369 8.92 16.98 6.83
CA ALA A 369 10.30 17.07 7.24
C ALA A 369 11.11 18.07 6.39
N VAL A 370 10.87 18.06 5.06
CA VAL A 370 11.52 18.99 4.13
C VAL A 370 11.00 20.42 4.32
N ALA A 371 9.69 20.60 4.49
CA ALA A 371 9.05 21.89 4.74
C ALA A 371 9.52 22.49 6.08
N GLY A 372 9.60 21.69 7.13
CA GLY A 372 10.15 22.09 8.42
C GLY A 372 11.58 22.62 8.30
N ALA A 373 12.45 21.90 7.57
CA ALA A 373 13.81 22.36 7.29
C ALA A 373 13.82 23.69 6.47
N GLU A 374 12.95 23.83 5.48
CA GLU A 374 12.82 25.06 4.68
C GLU A 374 12.37 26.25 5.54
N VAL A 375 11.40 26.03 6.44
CA VAL A 375 10.93 27.06 7.38
C VAL A 375 12.03 27.47 8.34
N LEU A 376 12.78 26.52 8.89
CA LEU A 376 13.89 26.80 9.82
C LEU A 376 15.07 27.50 9.14
N ASP A 377 15.37 27.19 7.87
CA ASP A 377 16.37 27.92 7.08
C ASP A 377 15.97 29.40 6.89
N ARG A 378 14.66 29.69 6.79
CA ARG A 378 14.13 31.07 6.63
C ARG A 378 13.89 31.78 7.96
N ARG A 379 13.50 31.06 9.00
CA ARG A 379 13.10 31.58 10.31
C ARG A 379 13.70 30.75 11.46
N PRO A 380 14.99 30.91 11.77
CA PRO A 380 15.66 30.11 12.83
C PRO A 380 15.04 30.29 14.21
N SER A 381 14.35 31.41 14.47
CA SER A 381 13.64 31.69 15.73
C SER A 381 12.53 30.68 16.06
N LEU A 382 11.97 30.02 15.03
CA LEU A 382 10.92 29.00 15.20
C LEU A 382 11.46 27.63 15.64
N ARG A 383 12.79 27.48 15.82
CA ARG A 383 13.40 26.17 16.12
C ARG A 383 12.79 25.49 17.36
N LYS A 384 12.59 26.23 18.46
CA LYS A 384 12.01 25.67 19.68
C LYS A 384 10.58 25.18 19.45
N ALA A 385 9.74 26.00 18.80
CA ALA A 385 8.37 25.64 18.48
C ALA A 385 8.30 24.41 17.55
N THR A 386 9.15 24.37 16.51
CA THR A 386 9.23 23.21 15.60
C THR A 386 9.62 21.93 16.34
N VAL A 387 10.61 22.00 17.24
CA VAL A 387 11.02 20.84 18.04
C VAL A 387 9.86 20.35 18.91
N VAL A 388 9.17 21.26 19.63
CA VAL A 388 8.04 20.88 20.48
C VAL A 388 6.92 20.23 19.66
N VAL A 389 6.45 20.88 18.59
CA VAL A 389 5.37 20.33 17.73
C VAL A 389 5.76 18.99 17.12
N SER A 390 7.01 18.87 16.62
CA SER A 390 7.50 17.61 16.04
C SER A 390 7.59 16.49 17.08
N SER A 391 7.98 16.81 18.33
CA SER A 391 8.05 15.82 19.42
C SER A 391 6.67 15.36 19.87
N VAL A 392 5.70 16.29 19.98
CA VAL A 392 4.31 15.95 20.33
C VAL A 392 3.69 15.06 19.26
N LEU A 393 3.86 15.42 17.98
CA LEU A 393 3.34 14.60 16.87
C LEU A 393 3.99 13.21 16.88
N LEU A 394 5.31 13.12 17.04
CA LEU A 394 6.00 11.83 17.12
C LEU A 394 5.52 10.97 18.30
N ALA A 395 5.30 11.60 19.47
CA ALA A 395 4.79 10.89 20.65
C ALA A 395 3.36 10.36 20.41
N ALA A 396 2.49 11.17 19.82
CA ALA A 396 1.13 10.74 19.48
C ALA A 396 1.13 9.59 18.45
N VAL A 397 1.92 9.72 17.38
CA VAL A 397 2.08 8.68 16.36
C VAL A 397 2.62 7.39 16.98
N ALA A 398 3.64 7.48 17.84
CA ALA A 398 4.23 6.31 18.49
C ALA A 398 3.24 5.63 19.45
N PHE A 399 2.46 6.41 20.19
CA PHE A 399 1.42 5.88 21.07
C PHE A 399 0.37 5.09 20.28
N LEU A 400 -0.21 5.67 19.23
CA LEU A 400 -1.22 5.00 18.41
C LEU A 400 -0.64 3.80 17.65
N GLY A 401 0.59 3.91 17.13
CA GLY A 401 1.23 2.78 16.43
C GLY A 401 1.54 1.61 17.36
N VAL A 402 1.96 1.86 18.60
CA VAL A 402 2.16 0.80 19.61
C VAL A 402 0.81 0.20 20.00
N SER A 403 -0.23 1.01 20.23
CA SER A 403 -1.59 0.52 20.50
C SER A 403 -2.03 -0.46 19.42
N LEU A 404 -1.89 -0.07 18.14
CA LEU A 404 -2.32 -0.88 17.00
C LEU A 404 -1.62 -2.26 16.93
N VAL A 405 -0.31 -2.35 17.17
CA VAL A 405 0.42 -3.64 17.10
C VAL A 405 0.23 -4.52 18.34
N THR A 406 -0.39 -3.99 19.38
CA THR A 406 -0.68 -4.72 20.62
C THR A 406 -2.16 -5.10 20.75
N GLU A 407 -3.00 -4.64 19.85
CA GLU A 407 -4.42 -4.97 19.77
C GLU A 407 -4.61 -6.33 19.10
N ASP A 408 -5.58 -7.10 19.58
CA ASP A 408 -5.94 -8.39 18.97
C ASP A 408 -6.93 -8.13 17.82
N ASP A 409 -6.61 -8.65 16.63
CA ASP A 409 -7.39 -8.52 15.39
C ASP A 409 -7.10 -9.75 14.52
N ASP A 410 -7.46 -10.96 15.03
CA ASP A 410 -7.17 -12.26 14.45
C ASP A 410 -8.37 -13.24 14.55
N GLY A 411 -9.57 -12.69 14.41
CA GLY A 411 -10.82 -13.42 14.57
C GLY A 411 -10.92 -14.67 13.70
N PHE A 412 -10.48 -14.62 12.44
CA PHE A 412 -10.50 -15.80 11.57
C PHE A 412 -9.50 -16.89 12.01
N LEU A 413 -8.33 -16.52 12.51
CA LEU A 413 -7.36 -17.48 13.02
C LEU A 413 -7.89 -18.17 14.27
N ARG A 414 -8.45 -17.41 15.20
CA ARG A 414 -9.09 -17.94 16.41
C ARG A 414 -10.32 -18.80 16.09
N PHE A 415 -11.14 -18.33 15.15
CA PHE A 415 -12.28 -19.09 14.69
C PHE A 415 -11.86 -20.43 14.07
N SER A 416 -10.86 -20.44 13.19
CA SER A 416 -10.36 -21.69 12.56
C SER A 416 -9.83 -22.68 13.60
N ALA A 417 -9.09 -22.20 14.60
CA ALA A 417 -8.60 -23.04 15.69
C ALA A 417 -9.75 -23.63 16.53
N TRP A 418 -10.78 -22.83 16.83
CA TRP A 418 -12.00 -23.28 17.52
C TRP A 418 -12.79 -24.28 16.68
N ALA A 419 -13.02 -23.99 15.38
CA ALA A 419 -13.78 -24.83 14.47
C ALA A 419 -13.15 -26.22 14.24
N ALA A 420 -11.82 -26.32 14.34
CA ALA A 420 -11.09 -27.58 14.22
C ALA A 420 -11.39 -28.54 15.38
N THR A 421 -11.76 -28.04 16.57
CA THR A 421 -11.98 -28.85 17.78
C THR A 421 -13.45 -28.95 18.17
N GLU A 422 -14.24 -27.91 17.99
CA GLU A 422 -15.59 -27.80 18.54
C GLU A 422 -16.69 -27.98 17.48
N LEU A 423 -16.40 -27.68 16.20
CA LEU A 423 -17.41 -27.75 15.14
C LEU A 423 -17.58 -29.20 14.65
N PRO A 424 -18.81 -29.76 14.61
CA PRO A 424 -19.05 -31.11 14.10
C PRO A 424 -18.47 -31.32 12.70
N ALA A 425 -17.97 -32.53 12.44
CA ALA A 425 -17.35 -32.85 11.14
C ALA A 425 -18.34 -32.82 9.97
N ASP A 426 -19.63 -33.00 10.24
CA ASP A 426 -20.72 -32.94 9.28
C ASP A 426 -21.46 -31.59 9.27
N ALA A 427 -20.96 -30.60 10.01
CA ALA A 427 -21.55 -29.26 10.05
C ALA A 427 -21.53 -28.63 8.65
N ARG A 428 -22.59 -27.88 8.34
CA ARG A 428 -22.65 -27.00 7.17
C ARG A 428 -22.78 -25.57 7.64
N VAL A 429 -21.81 -24.75 7.25
CA VAL A 429 -21.64 -23.38 7.73
C VAL A 429 -21.81 -22.43 6.56
N GLY A 430 -22.82 -21.56 6.62
CA GLY A 430 -22.93 -20.42 5.71
C GLY A 430 -21.93 -19.32 6.11
N VAL A 431 -21.17 -18.84 5.13
CA VAL A 431 -20.17 -17.80 5.33
C VAL A 431 -20.64 -16.53 4.62
N THR A 432 -20.67 -15.42 5.33
CA THR A 432 -21.36 -14.21 4.91
C THR A 432 -20.47 -13.09 4.36
N ASN A 433 -19.15 -13.32 4.31
CA ASN A 433 -18.16 -12.34 3.87
C ASN A 433 -17.17 -12.97 2.91
N ASP A 434 -16.74 -12.25 1.88
CA ASP A 434 -15.83 -12.77 0.84
C ASP A 434 -14.45 -13.15 1.40
N THR A 435 -13.94 -12.41 2.38
CA THR A 435 -12.68 -12.77 3.06
C THR A 435 -12.81 -14.11 3.77
N SER A 436 -13.90 -14.32 4.53
CA SER A 436 -14.16 -15.59 5.23
C SER A 436 -14.33 -16.76 4.27
N VAL A 437 -15.06 -16.54 3.16
CA VAL A 437 -15.24 -17.57 2.11
C VAL A 437 -13.88 -18.04 1.58
N ARG A 438 -12.96 -17.12 1.33
CA ARG A 438 -11.62 -17.48 0.83
C ARG A 438 -10.72 -18.04 1.91
N ALA A 439 -10.77 -17.50 3.12
CA ALA A 439 -9.98 -17.95 4.25
C ALA A 439 -10.33 -19.40 4.67
N LEU A 440 -11.59 -19.81 4.49
CA LEU A 440 -12.11 -21.12 4.92
C LEU A 440 -12.39 -22.08 3.75
N ARG A 441 -11.97 -21.72 2.51
CA ARG A 441 -12.31 -22.47 1.30
C ARG A 441 -11.75 -23.89 1.25
N ASP A 442 -10.69 -24.17 2.03
CA ASP A 442 -10.03 -25.48 2.04
C ASP A 442 -10.72 -26.48 2.98
N ASP A 443 -11.80 -26.08 3.65
CA ASP A 443 -12.66 -26.91 4.50
C ASP A 443 -14.08 -27.00 3.90
N ASP A 444 -14.44 -28.17 3.44
CA ASP A 444 -15.73 -28.45 2.75
C ASP A 444 -16.99 -28.20 3.61
N ARG A 445 -16.83 -27.95 4.91
CA ARG A 445 -17.93 -27.57 5.80
C ARG A 445 -18.47 -26.17 5.50
N PHE A 446 -17.65 -25.28 4.91
CA PHE A 446 -17.96 -23.87 4.70
C PHE A 446 -18.43 -23.61 3.28
N GLY A 447 -19.48 -22.80 3.14
CA GLY A 447 -20.01 -22.41 1.83
C GLY A 447 -20.46 -20.95 1.77
N PRO A 448 -20.45 -20.31 0.58
CA PRO A 448 -20.76 -18.90 0.40
C PRO A 448 -22.26 -18.60 0.49
N TRP A 449 -22.93 -19.11 1.53
CA TRP A 449 -24.37 -18.99 1.75
C TRP A 449 -24.64 -17.84 2.72
N SER A 450 -25.27 -16.79 2.24
CA SER A 450 -25.41 -15.51 2.92
C SER A 450 -26.86 -14.99 2.96
N THR A 451 -27.86 -15.81 2.56
CA THR A 451 -29.28 -15.53 2.70
C THR A 451 -29.99 -16.72 3.35
N ALA A 452 -31.12 -16.48 4.03
CA ALA A 452 -31.88 -17.56 4.66
C ALA A 452 -32.31 -18.65 3.66
N GLU A 453 -32.61 -18.29 2.41
CA GLU A 453 -32.93 -19.23 1.35
C GLU A 453 -31.72 -20.13 1.00
N GLN A 454 -30.55 -19.55 0.75
CA GLN A 454 -29.32 -20.30 0.47
C GLN A 454 -28.93 -21.22 1.62
N LEU A 455 -29.03 -20.74 2.87
CA LEU A 455 -28.76 -21.53 4.08
C LEU A 455 -29.70 -22.73 4.17
N GLN A 456 -31.00 -22.53 3.95
CA GLN A 456 -31.98 -23.60 3.98
C GLN A 456 -31.74 -24.63 2.86
N GLU A 457 -31.54 -24.20 1.62
CA GLU A 457 -31.30 -25.06 0.46
C GLU A 457 -30.05 -25.95 0.64
N ASN A 458 -29.03 -25.41 1.29
CA ASN A 458 -27.79 -26.14 1.54
C ASN A 458 -27.76 -26.88 2.89
N GLY A 459 -28.85 -26.83 3.67
CA GLY A 459 -28.95 -27.45 4.97
C GLY A 459 -27.98 -26.88 6.02
N ALA A 460 -27.57 -25.63 5.86
CA ALA A 460 -26.62 -24.94 6.75
C ALA A 460 -27.35 -24.39 7.97
N GLN A 461 -27.15 -25.03 9.11
CA GLN A 461 -27.68 -24.59 10.41
C GLN A 461 -26.67 -23.69 11.17
N TYR A 462 -25.46 -23.58 10.71
CA TYR A 462 -24.44 -22.71 11.26
C TYR A 462 -24.19 -21.54 10.32
N VAL A 463 -24.05 -20.34 10.87
CA VAL A 463 -23.82 -19.11 10.07
C VAL A 463 -22.70 -18.31 10.69
N LEU A 464 -21.60 -18.13 9.94
CA LEU A 464 -20.49 -17.27 10.35
C LEU A 464 -20.72 -15.87 9.79
N THR A 465 -20.84 -14.90 10.70
CA THR A 465 -21.06 -13.49 10.37
C THR A 465 -19.89 -12.62 10.82
N VAL A 466 -19.71 -11.49 10.13
CA VAL A 466 -18.82 -10.39 10.53
C VAL A 466 -19.65 -9.11 10.50
N SER A 467 -19.67 -8.33 11.58
CA SER A 467 -20.60 -7.19 11.68
C SER A 467 -20.12 -6.01 10.84
N LEU A 468 -18.91 -5.53 11.05
CA LEU A 468 -18.41 -4.30 10.45
C LEU A 468 -18.39 -4.31 8.91
N PRO A 469 -17.86 -5.34 8.20
CA PRO A 469 -17.97 -5.44 6.75
C PRO A 469 -19.42 -5.50 6.24
N THR A 470 -20.34 -6.11 7.00
CA THR A 470 -21.76 -6.17 6.64
C THR A 470 -22.41 -4.79 6.72
N GLU A 471 -22.20 -4.07 7.79
CA GLU A 471 -22.69 -2.69 7.99
C GLU A 471 -22.14 -1.73 6.93
N GLN A 472 -20.93 -1.98 6.47
CA GLN A 472 -20.24 -1.17 5.46
C GLN A 472 -20.58 -1.54 4.01
N GLY A 473 -21.40 -2.56 3.79
CA GLY A 473 -21.77 -3.03 2.46
C GLY A 473 -20.67 -3.80 1.71
N TYR A 474 -19.65 -4.28 2.43
CA TYR A 474 -18.56 -5.12 1.85
C TYR A 474 -18.78 -6.62 2.07
N ALA A 475 -19.83 -7.01 2.79
CA ALA A 475 -20.18 -8.41 2.98
C ALA A 475 -21.22 -8.89 1.94
N ARG A 476 -21.32 -10.20 1.79
CA ARG A 476 -22.36 -10.85 0.98
C ARG A 476 -23.71 -10.82 1.67
N ALA A 477 -23.71 -10.96 3.01
CA ALA A 477 -24.93 -10.80 3.81
C ALA A 477 -25.33 -9.34 3.94
N ARG A 478 -26.62 -9.12 4.13
CA ARG A 478 -27.18 -7.82 4.44
C ARG A 478 -27.42 -7.69 5.94
N PRO A 479 -27.51 -6.45 6.48
CA PRO A 479 -27.76 -6.22 7.89
C PRO A 479 -29.00 -6.95 8.42
N GLU A 480 -30.05 -7.10 7.60
CA GLU A 480 -31.31 -7.77 8.01
C GLU A 480 -31.10 -9.25 8.37
N LEU A 481 -30.07 -9.90 7.82
CA LEU A 481 -29.73 -11.28 8.23
C LEU A 481 -29.05 -11.28 9.60
N LEU A 482 -28.20 -10.31 9.89
CA LEU A 482 -27.53 -10.18 11.19
C LEU A 482 -28.56 -9.90 12.29
N ASP A 483 -29.43 -8.90 12.08
CA ASP A 483 -30.51 -8.56 13.02
C ASP A 483 -31.41 -9.79 13.33
N TRP A 484 -31.73 -10.56 12.27
CA TRP A 484 -32.53 -11.77 12.45
C TRP A 484 -31.79 -12.87 13.23
N LEU A 485 -30.48 -13.02 12.99
CA LEU A 485 -29.63 -14.00 13.72
C LEU A 485 -29.48 -13.62 15.19
N GLU A 486 -29.39 -12.36 15.53
CA GLU A 486 -29.37 -11.89 16.93
C GLU A 486 -30.65 -12.28 17.69
N ASP A 487 -31.81 -12.20 17.02
CA ASP A 487 -33.10 -12.54 17.61
C ASP A 487 -33.39 -14.05 17.67
N ASN A 488 -32.84 -14.84 16.74
CA ASN A 488 -33.26 -16.23 16.53
C ASN A 488 -32.11 -17.26 16.57
N GLY A 489 -30.87 -16.82 16.58
CA GLY A 489 -29.67 -17.67 16.62
C GLY A 489 -29.14 -17.86 18.04
N THR A 490 -28.38 -18.94 18.23
CA THR A 490 -27.59 -19.17 19.45
C THR A 490 -26.12 -18.98 19.11
N PRO A 491 -25.41 -18.00 19.70
CA PRO A 491 -24.00 -17.80 19.44
C PRO A 491 -23.17 -18.94 20.07
N LEU A 492 -22.35 -19.59 19.26
CA LEU A 492 -21.44 -20.67 19.69
C LEU A 492 -20.00 -20.20 19.79
N PHE A 493 -19.59 -19.28 18.97
CA PHE A 493 -18.30 -18.60 18.98
C PHE A 493 -18.53 -17.11 18.84
N ARG A 494 -17.77 -16.30 19.57
CA ARG A 494 -17.78 -14.82 19.45
C ARG A 494 -16.39 -14.30 19.67
N ASP A 495 -15.96 -13.43 18.76
CA ASP A 495 -14.72 -12.67 18.84
C ASP A 495 -14.95 -11.25 18.35
N GLU A 496 -14.14 -10.28 18.81
CA GLU A 496 -14.27 -8.88 18.46
C GLU A 496 -12.90 -8.33 18.05
N GLY A 497 -12.86 -7.61 16.93
CA GLY A 497 -11.64 -6.99 16.41
C GLY A 497 -11.91 -5.73 15.58
N PRO A 498 -10.89 -4.85 15.46
CA PRO A 498 -11.05 -3.56 14.75
C PRO A 498 -11.38 -3.68 13.26
N THR A 499 -11.01 -4.78 12.62
CA THR A 499 -11.24 -4.97 11.17
C THR A 499 -12.61 -5.56 10.87
N ASN A 500 -13.02 -6.59 11.60
CA ASN A 500 -14.27 -7.31 11.35
C ASN A 500 -15.43 -6.86 12.24
N GLY A 501 -15.17 -6.05 13.29
CA GLY A 501 -16.12 -5.86 14.37
C GLY A 501 -16.34 -7.19 15.08
N GLU A 502 -17.58 -7.57 15.33
CA GLU A 502 -17.91 -8.89 15.88
C GLU A 502 -17.85 -9.97 14.80
N THR A 503 -17.09 -11.03 15.09
CA THR A 503 -17.10 -12.29 14.32
C THR A 503 -17.88 -13.32 15.15
N VAL A 504 -19.02 -13.77 14.66
CA VAL A 504 -19.92 -14.66 15.42
C VAL A 504 -20.30 -15.89 14.60
N LEU A 505 -20.17 -17.08 15.20
CA LEU A 505 -20.80 -18.28 14.67
C LEU A 505 -22.13 -18.50 15.38
N TRP A 506 -23.20 -18.49 14.63
CA TRP A 506 -24.55 -18.73 15.08
C TRP A 506 -24.96 -20.17 14.77
N PHE A 507 -25.69 -20.81 15.69
CA PHE A 507 -26.49 -21.98 15.41
C PHE A 507 -27.95 -21.59 15.29
N VAL A 508 -28.63 -22.09 14.25
CA VAL A 508 -30.02 -21.77 13.95
C VAL A 508 -30.84 -23.06 13.83
N ASP A 509 -31.99 -23.05 14.50
CA ASP A 509 -32.97 -24.14 14.36
C ASP A 509 -33.53 -24.21 12.92
N ARG A 510 -33.77 -25.44 12.43
CA ARG A 510 -34.23 -25.68 11.05
C ARG A 510 -35.59 -25.03 10.77
N ASP A 511 -36.53 -25.09 11.72
CA ASP A 511 -37.87 -24.55 11.54
C ASP A 511 -37.83 -23.03 11.51
N ALA A 512 -37.01 -22.42 12.38
CA ALA A 512 -36.76 -20.97 12.39
C ALA A 512 -36.13 -20.51 11.06
N LEU A 513 -35.14 -21.27 10.55
CA LEU A 513 -34.51 -20.97 9.28
C LEU A 513 -35.48 -21.10 8.08
N ALA A 514 -36.32 -22.14 8.06
CA ALA A 514 -37.34 -22.31 7.04
C ALA A 514 -38.36 -21.17 7.05
N ALA A 515 -38.78 -20.72 8.24
CA ALA A 515 -39.66 -19.56 8.37
C ALA A 515 -38.99 -18.24 7.91
N ALA A 516 -37.69 -18.09 8.12
CA ALA A 516 -36.91 -16.94 7.65
C ALA A 516 -36.79 -16.94 6.11
N ALA A 517 -36.47 -18.08 5.53
CA ALA A 517 -36.38 -18.25 4.07
C ALA A 517 -37.71 -17.93 3.39
N ALA A 518 -38.84 -18.44 3.94
CA ALA A 518 -40.16 -18.12 3.44
C ALA A 518 -40.52 -16.61 3.49
N ARG A 519 -39.90 -15.86 4.37
CA ARG A 519 -40.02 -14.38 4.50
C ARG A 519 -39.00 -13.61 3.66
N GLY A 520 -38.04 -14.30 3.04
CA GLY A 520 -36.98 -13.68 2.25
C GLY A 520 -35.95 -12.90 3.08
N VAL A 521 -35.66 -13.37 4.32
CA VAL A 521 -34.65 -12.74 5.18
C VAL A 521 -33.27 -12.78 4.53
N GLY A 522 -32.58 -11.65 4.50
CA GLY A 522 -31.29 -11.46 3.82
C GLY A 522 -31.41 -11.09 2.35
N GLY A 523 -32.65 -10.96 1.82
CA GLY A 523 -32.92 -10.50 0.46
C GLY A 523 -32.53 -11.51 -0.63
N PRO A 524 -32.47 -11.09 -1.90
CA PRO A 524 -32.03 -11.94 -2.99
C PRO A 524 -30.54 -12.29 -2.84
N PRO A 525 -30.14 -13.51 -3.29
CA PRO A 525 -28.74 -13.92 -3.21
C PRO A 525 -27.84 -12.90 -3.93
N PRO A 526 -26.67 -12.56 -3.36
CA PRO A 526 -25.72 -11.68 -4.02
C PRO A 526 -25.20 -12.36 -5.30
N PRO A 527 -24.67 -11.58 -6.26
CA PRO A 527 -24.03 -12.16 -7.44
C PRO A 527 -22.88 -13.09 -7.02
N PRO A 528 -22.49 -14.05 -7.87
CA PRO A 528 -21.32 -14.89 -7.62
C PRO A 528 -20.09 -14.05 -7.26
N LEU A 529 -19.22 -14.58 -6.41
CA LEU A 529 -17.99 -13.92 -5.94
C LEU A 529 -17.16 -13.26 -7.06
N ASP A 530 -17.24 -13.81 -8.24
CA ASP A 530 -16.35 -13.52 -9.36
C ASP A 530 -17.06 -12.73 -10.50
N ALA A 531 -18.35 -12.43 -10.35
CA ALA A 531 -19.13 -11.73 -11.39
C ALA A 531 -18.72 -10.26 -11.63
N GLY A 532 -17.88 -9.68 -10.81
CA GLY A 532 -17.38 -8.29 -10.94
C GLY A 532 -16.00 -8.18 -11.57
N THR A 533 -15.29 -9.29 -11.80
CA THR A 533 -13.96 -9.33 -12.39
C THR A 533 -13.90 -10.09 -13.73
N ALA A 534 -14.92 -10.85 -14.06
CA ALA A 534 -15.04 -11.54 -15.34
C ALA A 534 -15.51 -10.55 -16.41
N GLY A 535 -14.58 -10.02 -17.20
CA GLY A 535 -14.91 -9.69 -18.58
C GLY A 535 -15.55 -10.94 -19.21
N GLU A 536 -16.56 -10.78 -20.07
CA GLU A 536 -17.26 -11.88 -20.75
C GLU A 536 -16.31 -13.03 -21.09
N PRO A 537 -16.73 -14.31 -20.94
CA PRO A 537 -15.87 -15.45 -21.22
C PRO A 537 -15.27 -15.27 -22.62
N VAL A 538 -13.94 -15.30 -22.67
CA VAL A 538 -13.20 -15.30 -23.95
C VAL A 538 -13.79 -16.44 -24.76
N PRO A 539 -14.33 -16.20 -25.98
CA PRO A 539 -14.85 -17.29 -26.82
C PRO A 539 -13.71 -18.30 -26.95
N GLU A 540 -13.99 -19.57 -26.60
CA GLU A 540 -13.08 -20.69 -26.81
C GLU A 540 -12.45 -20.54 -28.19
N ALA A 541 -11.14 -20.48 -28.24
CA ALA A 541 -10.41 -20.48 -29.52
C ALA A 541 -10.85 -21.75 -30.25
N GLY A 542 -11.72 -21.57 -31.24
CA GLY A 542 -12.28 -22.66 -32.00
C GLY A 542 -11.13 -23.57 -32.46
N ASP A 543 -11.27 -24.86 -32.21
CA ASP A 543 -10.41 -25.91 -32.70
C ASP A 543 -10.11 -25.64 -34.18
N GLY A 544 -8.93 -25.10 -34.42
CA GLY A 544 -8.42 -24.92 -35.79
C GLY A 544 -8.22 -26.27 -36.43
N GLY A 545 -9.29 -26.77 -37.03
CA GLY A 545 -9.21 -27.92 -37.91
C GLY A 545 -8.10 -27.68 -38.95
N THR A 546 -7.03 -28.42 -38.82
CA THR A 546 -5.99 -28.55 -39.85
C THR A 546 -6.61 -29.17 -41.12
N PRO A 547 -6.30 -28.64 -42.34
CA PRO A 547 -6.62 -29.29 -43.58
C PRO A 547 -5.80 -30.57 -43.81
#